data_185eadc9c0d68122d5445c80f7f72b06
#
_entry.id   185eadc9c0d68122d5445c80f7f72b06
#
_cell.length_a   1.000
_cell.length_b   1.000
_cell.length_c   1.000
_cell.angle_alpha   90.00
_cell.angle_beta   90.00
_cell.angle_gamma   90.00
#
_symmetry.space_group_name_H-M   'P 1'
#
loop_
_entity.id
_entity.type
_entity.pdbx_description
1 polymer ?
#
loop_
_entity_poly.entity_id
_entity_poly.type
_entity_poly.pdbx_seq_one_letter_code
_entity_poly.pdbx_strand_id
1 'polypeptide(L)'
;LRLSFLPYVTTGLRTTPTTKGNVREKLRNGGMDVKWGINESFTLDATLIPDFGQVISDNVILNLSPFEVRFQENRPFFTEGTELFNKAGLFYSRRIGLTPRGYWSIKNRASNDPSLRIINNPGLTQLINASKFSGRNKNNLGIGVFNAVSAPMNATIENIQTGKRETIETEPLTNYNLIVLDQALKGRSSITFTNTNVIRSGNARDANVSALDFSLFDKNNRYSIAGTAR
;
A
#
# COMPACT_ATOMS: atom_id res chain seq x y z
N LEU A 1 -25.90 -0.45 13.25
CA LEU A 1 -24.85 0.26 13.97
C LEU A 1 -23.92 0.90 12.95
N ARG A 2 -23.67 2.21 13.08
CA ARG A 2 -22.83 2.94 12.12
C ARG A 2 -21.35 2.97 12.53
N LEU A 3 -21.00 2.36 13.65
CA LEU A 3 -19.61 2.29 14.14
C LEU A 3 -19.30 0.85 14.55
N SER A 4 -18.22 0.31 14.01
CA SER A 4 -17.74 -1.04 14.28
C SER A 4 -16.24 -1.00 14.59
N PHE A 5 -15.84 -1.74 15.63
CA PHE A 5 -14.45 -1.98 16.01
C PHE A 5 -14.21 -3.48 15.94
N LEU A 6 -13.20 -3.89 15.20
CA LEU A 6 -12.82 -5.28 14.97
C LEU A 6 -11.37 -5.49 15.41
N PRO A 7 -11.09 -5.63 16.72
CA PRO A 7 -9.75 -5.93 17.18
C PRO A 7 -9.38 -7.37 16.80
N TYR A 8 -8.10 -7.60 16.52
CA TYR A 8 -7.57 -8.93 16.24
C TYR A 8 -6.18 -9.12 16.85
N VAL A 9 -5.85 -10.37 17.15
CA VAL A 9 -4.51 -10.80 17.57
C VAL A 9 -4.17 -12.04 16.77
N THR A 10 -2.99 -12.02 16.14
CA THR A 10 -2.45 -13.16 15.41
C THR A 10 -1.21 -13.68 16.11
N THR A 11 -1.14 -14.99 16.30
CA THR A 11 0.06 -15.66 16.78
C THR A 11 0.44 -16.79 15.84
N GLY A 12 1.74 -16.97 15.60
CA GLY A 12 2.21 -18.00 14.68
C GLY A 12 3.64 -18.43 14.97
N LEU A 13 4.02 -19.54 14.37
CA LEU A 13 5.38 -20.06 14.37
C LEU A 13 5.86 -20.16 12.93
N ARG A 14 6.94 -19.47 12.61
CA ARG A 14 7.63 -19.60 11.32
C ARG A 14 8.83 -20.51 11.52
N THR A 15 8.92 -21.57 10.74
CA THR A 15 10.11 -22.43 10.69
C THR A 15 10.77 -22.26 9.33
N THR A 16 12.00 -21.77 9.34
CA THR A 16 12.80 -21.57 8.11
C THR A 16 13.93 -22.61 8.12
N PRO A 17 13.98 -23.53 7.14
CA PRO A 17 15.09 -24.45 7.01
C PRO A 17 16.35 -23.68 6.58
N THR A 18 17.46 -23.96 7.25
CA THR A 18 18.79 -23.42 6.91
C THR A 18 19.78 -24.56 6.81
N THR A 19 20.95 -24.32 6.22
CA THR A 19 22.04 -25.30 6.10
C THR A 19 22.56 -25.78 7.46
N LYS A 20 22.26 -25.05 8.56
CA LYS A 20 22.66 -25.38 9.93
C LYS A 20 21.50 -25.87 10.81
N GLY A 21 20.35 -26.22 10.22
CA GLY A 21 19.14 -26.64 10.92
C GLY A 21 17.98 -25.65 10.77
N ASN A 22 16.88 -25.93 11.45
CA ASN A 22 15.66 -25.13 11.37
C ASN A 22 15.72 -23.95 12.35
N VAL A 23 15.54 -22.74 11.84
CA VAL A 23 15.32 -21.53 12.66
C VAL A 23 13.82 -21.37 12.90
N ARG A 24 13.43 -21.23 14.17
CA ARG A 24 12.03 -21.02 14.57
C ARG A 24 11.85 -19.61 15.11
N GLU A 25 10.91 -18.89 14.53
CA GLU A 25 10.51 -17.54 14.94
C GLU A 25 9.07 -17.56 15.45
N LYS A 26 8.82 -16.88 16.57
CA LYS A 26 7.47 -16.65 17.08
C LYS A 26 6.97 -15.34 16.46
N LEU A 27 5.89 -15.44 15.70
CA LEU A 27 5.20 -14.28 15.15
C LEU A 27 4.08 -13.87 16.11
N ARG A 28 3.99 -12.59 16.42
CA ARG A 28 2.91 -12.01 17.21
C ARG A 28 2.54 -10.68 16.57
N ASN A 29 1.30 -10.52 16.24
CA ASN A 29 0.77 -9.29 15.70
C ASN A 29 -0.60 -9.00 16.31
N GLY A 30 -0.96 -7.73 16.44
CA GLY A 30 -2.27 -7.32 16.93
C GLY A 30 -2.60 -5.96 16.36
N GLY A 31 -3.86 -5.80 15.96
CA GLY A 31 -4.34 -4.59 15.35
C GLY A 31 -5.84 -4.44 15.51
N MET A 32 -6.41 -3.47 14.80
CA MET A 32 -7.83 -3.19 14.86
C MET A 32 -8.31 -2.55 13.57
N ASP A 33 -9.44 -3.02 13.08
CA ASP A 33 -10.18 -2.34 12.02
C ASP A 33 -11.34 -1.54 12.60
N VAL A 34 -11.53 -0.33 12.07
CA VAL A 34 -12.61 0.59 12.45
C VAL A 34 -13.40 0.93 11.21
N LYS A 35 -14.71 0.71 11.24
CA LYS A 35 -15.64 1.15 10.20
C LYS A 35 -16.68 2.09 10.81
N TRP A 36 -16.73 3.30 10.29
CA TRP A 36 -17.64 4.33 10.76
C TRP A 36 -18.46 4.94 9.62
N GLY A 37 -19.74 4.66 9.61
CA GLY A 37 -20.71 5.38 8.79
C GLY A 37 -21.03 6.74 9.43
N ILE A 38 -20.34 7.80 8.99
CA ILE A 38 -20.48 9.15 9.53
C ILE A 38 -21.93 9.65 9.32
N ASN A 39 -22.44 9.42 8.11
CA ASN A 39 -23.83 9.66 7.74
C ASN A 39 -24.25 8.70 6.62
N GLU A 40 -25.39 8.95 5.97
CA GLU A 40 -25.91 8.10 4.87
C GLU A 40 -25.03 8.15 3.60
N SER A 41 -24.18 9.17 3.48
CA SER A 41 -23.41 9.47 2.28
C SER A 41 -21.92 9.21 2.44
N PHE A 42 -21.39 9.23 3.67
CA PHE A 42 -19.95 9.18 3.93
C PHE A 42 -19.58 8.11 4.95
N THR A 43 -18.51 7.41 4.65
CA THR A 43 -17.90 6.38 5.49
C THR A 43 -16.44 6.68 5.76
N LEU A 44 -15.95 6.26 6.92
CA LEU A 44 -14.55 6.21 7.29
C LEU A 44 -14.20 4.76 7.63
N ASP A 45 -13.27 4.20 6.90
CA ASP A 45 -12.64 2.92 7.22
C ASP A 45 -11.19 3.17 7.64
N ALA A 46 -10.76 2.60 8.75
CA ALA A 46 -9.39 2.69 9.21
C ALA A 46 -8.89 1.33 9.69
N THR A 47 -7.62 1.06 9.49
CA THR A 47 -6.93 -0.13 9.99
C THR A 47 -5.66 0.27 10.71
N LEU A 48 -5.41 -0.34 11.87
CA LEU A 48 -4.23 -0.15 12.69
C LEU A 48 -3.42 -1.45 12.73
N ILE A 49 -2.15 -1.37 12.37
CA ILE A 49 -1.19 -2.49 12.33
C ILE A 49 -1.79 -3.71 11.61
N PRO A 50 -2.27 -3.57 10.36
CA PRO A 50 -2.97 -4.65 9.67
C PRO A 50 -2.06 -5.88 9.52
N ASP A 51 -2.62 -7.05 9.79
CA ASP A 51 -1.98 -8.33 9.52
C ASP A 51 -2.48 -8.88 8.18
N PHE A 52 -1.62 -8.87 7.19
CA PHE A 52 -1.89 -9.44 5.88
C PHE A 52 -1.34 -10.87 5.70
N GLY A 53 -0.89 -11.49 6.80
CA GLY A 53 -0.29 -12.83 6.78
C GLY A 53 -1.24 -13.95 6.34
N GLN A 54 -2.55 -13.72 6.39
CA GLN A 54 -3.59 -14.66 5.92
C GLN A 54 -3.94 -14.48 4.44
N VAL A 55 -3.44 -13.43 3.80
CA VAL A 55 -3.70 -13.19 2.38
C VAL A 55 -2.87 -14.16 1.53
N ILE A 56 -3.52 -14.78 0.56
CA ILE A 56 -2.85 -15.68 -0.39
C ILE A 56 -1.71 -14.92 -1.07
N SER A 57 -0.50 -15.51 -1.01
CA SER A 57 0.66 -14.95 -1.70
C SER A 57 0.50 -15.05 -3.21
N ASP A 58 1.03 -14.04 -3.90
CA ASP A 58 1.02 -14.04 -5.37
C ASP A 58 1.91 -15.15 -5.93
N ASN A 59 1.54 -15.66 -7.10
CA ASN A 59 2.37 -16.59 -7.84
C ASN A 59 3.68 -15.91 -8.28
N VAL A 60 4.77 -16.65 -8.22
CA VAL A 60 6.06 -16.18 -8.75
C VAL A 60 5.95 -16.16 -10.28
N ILE A 61 6.08 -14.97 -10.88
CA ILE A 61 6.06 -14.78 -12.33
C ILE A 61 7.44 -14.36 -12.79
N LEU A 62 8.02 -15.09 -13.75
CA LEU A 62 9.21 -14.65 -14.45
C LEU A 62 8.82 -13.55 -15.45
N ASN A 63 9.09 -12.29 -15.06
CA ASN A 63 8.81 -11.15 -15.94
C ASN A 63 10.05 -10.80 -16.77
N LEU A 64 9.99 -11.07 -18.06
CA LEU A 64 11.02 -10.71 -19.04
C LEU A 64 10.71 -9.40 -19.78
N SER A 65 9.63 -8.71 -19.42
CA SER A 65 9.23 -7.44 -20.04
C SER A 65 9.74 -6.25 -19.21
N PRO A 66 9.91 -5.06 -19.80
CA PRO A 66 10.28 -3.84 -19.07
C PRO A 66 9.12 -3.27 -18.22
N PHE A 67 7.95 -3.86 -18.28
CA PHE A 67 6.76 -3.38 -17.56
C PHE A 67 6.58 -4.10 -16.23
N GLU A 68 6.13 -3.36 -15.23
CA GLU A 68 5.78 -3.90 -13.92
C GLU A 68 4.61 -4.89 -14.03
N VAL A 69 4.77 -6.09 -13.46
CA VAL A 69 3.65 -7.04 -13.32
C VAL A 69 2.70 -6.49 -12.26
N ARG A 70 1.44 -6.30 -12.63
CA ARG A 70 0.39 -5.89 -11.71
C ARG A 70 -0.38 -7.09 -11.21
N PHE A 71 -0.37 -7.28 -9.90
CA PHE A 71 -1.14 -8.29 -9.20
C PHE A 71 -2.48 -7.73 -8.73
N GLN A 72 -3.49 -8.61 -8.69
CA GLN A 72 -4.78 -8.26 -8.13
C GLN A 72 -4.65 -7.98 -6.63
N GLU A 73 -5.37 -6.98 -6.13
CA GLU A 73 -5.43 -6.70 -4.70
C GLU A 73 -6.34 -7.72 -4.01
N ASN A 74 -5.83 -8.37 -2.97
CA ASN A 74 -6.55 -9.40 -2.21
C ASN A 74 -6.71 -9.01 -0.73
N ARG A 75 -6.11 -7.90 -0.29
CA ARG A 75 -6.23 -7.44 1.10
C ARG A 75 -7.57 -6.73 1.30
N PRO A 76 -8.44 -7.18 2.22
CA PRO A 76 -9.82 -6.69 2.35
C PRO A 76 -9.91 -5.17 2.48
N PHE A 77 -9.06 -4.56 3.29
CA PHE A 77 -9.03 -3.11 3.46
C PHE A 77 -8.85 -2.35 2.13
N PHE A 78 -8.07 -2.89 1.18
CA PHE A 78 -7.77 -2.25 -0.10
C PHE A 78 -8.73 -2.64 -1.23
N THR A 79 -9.66 -3.56 -1.00
CA THR A 79 -10.67 -3.97 -2.00
C THR A 79 -12.04 -3.34 -1.78
N GLU A 80 -12.39 -3.02 -0.55
CA GLU A 80 -13.68 -2.44 -0.20
C GLU A 80 -13.67 -0.91 -0.37
N GLY A 81 -14.79 -0.33 -0.83
CA GLY A 81 -14.99 1.13 -0.90
C GLY A 81 -14.00 1.87 -1.79
N THR A 82 -13.49 1.22 -2.86
CA THR A 82 -12.40 1.75 -3.69
C THR A 82 -12.85 2.42 -4.98
N GLU A 83 -14.15 2.49 -5.25
CA GLU A 83 -14.69 2.99 -6.52
C GLU A 83 -14.17 4.39 -6.89
N LEU A 84 -14.12 5.32 -5.93
CA LEU A 84 -13.59 6.67 -6.16
C LEU A 84 -12.08 6.65 -6.40
N PHE A 85 -11.34 5.83 -5.65
CA PHE A 85 -9.88 5.81 -5.68
C PHE A 85 -9.31 5.21 -6.97
N ASN A 86 -10.09 4.39 -7.68
CA ASN A 86 -9.67 3.73 -8.92
C ASN A 86 -9.92 4.57 -10.18
N LYS A 87 -10.60 5.73 -10.10
CA LYS A 87 -11.06 6.47 -11.26
C LYS A 87 -9.95 6.91 -12.22
N ALA A 88 -8.89 7.55 -11.73
CA ALA A 88 -7.79 8.02 -12.58
C ALA A 88 -6.75 6.94 -12.93
N GLY A 89 -6.88 5.72 -12.39
CA GLY A 89 -5.89 4.66 -12.57
C GLY A 89 -4.51 4.97 -11.99
N LEU A 90 -4.41 5.97 -11.09
CA LEU A 90 -3.17 6.37 -10.43
C LEU A 90 -2.91 5.59 -9.12
N PHE A 91 -3.94 4.99 -8.56
CA PHE A 91 -3.84 4.25 -7.32
C PHE A 91 -3.52 2.77 -7.58
N TYR A 92 -2.39 2.33 -7.06
CA TYR A 92 -2.03 0.92 -7.04
C TYR A 92 -1.65 0.53 -5.61
N SER A 93 -2.63 0.07 -4.86
CA SER A 93 -2.54 -0.26 -3.43
C SER A 93 -1.48 -1.30 -3.10
N ARG A 94 -1.18 -2.22 -4.03
CA ARG A 94 -0.17 -3.27 -3.88
C ARG A 94 1.25 -2.74 -3.63
N ARG A 95 1.52 -1.47 -3.97
CA ARG A 95 2.79 -0.81 -3.64
C ARG A 95 2.94 -0.49 -2.15
N ILE A 96 1.82 -0.46 -1.41
CA ILE A 96 1.82 -0.22 0.03
C ILE A 96 2.11 -1.53 0.75
N GLY A 97 3.19 -1.59 1.53
CA GLY A 97 3.59 -2.79 2.25
C GLY A 97 4.38 -3.81 1.43
N LEU A 98 4.93 -3.41 0.27
CA LEU A 98 5.82 -4.26 -0.54
C LEU A 98 7.14 -4.57 0.15
N THR A 99 7.94 -5.41 -0.53
CA THR A 99 9.34 -5.66 -0.16
C THR A 99 10.11 -4.35 -0.08
N PRO A 100 10.84 -4.10 1.03
CA PRO A 100 11.65 -2.91 1.20
C PRO A 100 12.62 -2.70 0.03
N ARG A 101 12.79 -1.45 -0.40
CA ARG A 101 13.64 -1.11 -1.57
C ARG A 101 15.09 -1.58 -1.43
N GLY A 102 15.62 -1.55 -0.21
CA GLY A 102 16.98 -2.01 0.11
C GLY A 102 17.13 -3.52 0.28
N TYR A 103 16.04 -4.30 0.25
CA TYR A 103 16.07 -5.74 0.54
C TYR A 103 17.08 -6.51 -0.33
N TRP A 104 17.02 -6.32 -1.64
CA TRP A 104 17.92 -7.00 -2.57
C TRP A 104 19.36 -6.49 -2.52
N SER A 105 19.57 -5.23 -2.19
CA SER A 105 20.90 -4.67 -1.97
C SER A 105 21.61 -5.37 -0.81
N ILE A 106 20.92 -5.62 0.28
CA ILE A 106 21.44 -6.37 1.42
C ILE A 106 21.80 -7.81 1.03
N LYS A 107 20.91 -8.49 0.29
CA LYS A 107 21.19 -9.86 -0.20
C LYS A 107 22.43 -9.90 -1.11
N ASN A 108 22.51 -8.99 -2.06
CA ASN A 108 23.64 -8.92 -2.99
C ASN A 108 24.95 -8.62 -2.24
N ARG A 109 24.92 -7.68 -1.26
CA ARG A 109 26.11 -7.36 -0.45
C ARG A 109 26.62 -8.59 0.30
N ALA A 110 25.72 -9.36 0.95
CA ALA A 110 26.11 -10.56 1.67
C ALA A 110 26.52 -11.73 0.75
N SER A 111 26.01 -11.79 -0.47
CA SER A 111 26.42 -12.79 -1.46
C SER A 111 27.79 -12.51 -2.05
N ASN A 112 28.15 -11.22 -2.18
CA ASN A 112 29.43 -10.80 -2.75
C ASN A 112 30.56 -10.74 -1.73
N ASP A 113 30.26 -10.79 -0.43
CA ASP A 113 31.23 -10.75 0.65
C ASP A 113 31.01 -11.93 1.61
N PRO A 114 31.84 -13.02 1.50
CA PRO A 114 31.74 -14.20 2.36
C PRO A 114 31.96 -13.93 3.86
N SER A 115 32.54 -12.77 4.20
CA SER A 115 32.73 -12.38 5.60
C SER A 115 31.43 -11.85 6.24
N LEU A 116 30.41 -11.58 5.46
CA LEU A 116 29.15 -11.04 5.94
C LEU A 116 28.06 -12.12 6.08
N ARG A 117 27.28 -12.00 7.12
CA ARG A 117 26.10 -12.83 7.39
C ARG A 117 24.89 -11.94 7.61
N ILE A 118 23.76 -12.25 6.96
CA ILE A 118 22.49 -11.58 7.23
C ILE A 118 21.93 -12.16 8.54
N ILE A 119 21.74 -11.31 9.54
CA ILE A 119 21.06 -11.65 10.79
C ILE A 119 19.56 -11.45 10.65
N ASN A 120 19.15 -10.31 10.07
CA ASN A 120 17.76 -9.98 9.80
C ASN A 120 17.67 -9.14 8.51
N ASN A 121 16.70 -9.46 7.66
CA ASN A 121 16.38 -8.65 6.46
C ASN A 121 14.89 -8.85 6.17
N PRO A 122 14.02 -7.97 6.68
CA PRO A 122 12.58 -8.10 6.50
C PRO A 122 12.19 -8.06 5.04
N GLY A 123 11.41 -9.02 4.59
CA GLY A 123 10.96 -9.13 3.20
C GLY A 123 9.70 -8.35 2.88
N LEU A 124 9.00 -7.83 3.89
CA LEU A 124 7.78 -7.03 3.75
C LEU A 124 7.86 -5.79 4.63
N THR A 125 7.32 -4.69 4.14
CA THR A 125 7.21 -3.43 4.88
C THR A 125 5.97 -3.48 5.77
N GLN A 126 6.13 -3.21 7.07
CA GLN A 126 5.01 -3.18 8.00
C GLN A 126 4.18 -1.92 7.81
N LEU A 127 2.89 -2.07 7.59
CA LEU A 127 1.94 -0.97 7.63
C LEU A 127 1.61 -0.61 9.09
N ILE A 128 1.73 0.68 9.45
CA ILE A 128 1.36 1.18 10.79
C ILE A 128 -0.15 1.40 10.84
N ASN A 129 -0.66 2.16 9.87
CA ASN A 129 -2.08 2.42 9.73
C ASN A 129 -2.44 2.69 8.27
N ALA A 130 -3.72 2.56 7.97
CA ALA A 130 -4.30 3.13 6.77
C ALA A 130 -5.74 3.59 7.07
N SER A 131 -6.18 4.63 6.36
CA SER A 131 -7.54 5.15 6.48
C SER A 131 -8.09 5.54 5.12
N LYS A 132 -9.39 5.32 4.94
CA LYS A 132 -10.17 5.72 3.77
C LYS A 132 -11.40 6.48 4.23
N PHE A 133 -11.53 7.72 3.81
CA PHE A 133 -12.76 8.48 3.90
C PHE A 133 -13.34 8.60 2.51
N SER A 134 -14.57 8.18 2.31
CA SER A 134 -15.20 8.25 0.99
C SER A 134 -16.72 8.44 1.09
N GLY A 135 -17.27 9.08 0.08
CA GLY A 135 -18.70 9.27 -0.04
C GLY A 135 -19.06 10.22 -1.16
N ARG A 136 -20.36 10.39 -1.36
CA ARG A 136 -20.94 11.29 -2.37
C ARG A 136 -22.04 12.13 -1.74
N ASN A 137 -21.94 13.46 -1.87
CA ASN A 137 -22.93 14.37 -1.34
C ASN A 137 -24.19 14.46 -2.25
N LYS A 138 -25.21 15.19 -1.78
CA LYS A 138 -26.47 15.39 -2.51
C LYS A 138 -26.29 16.13 -3.85
N ASN A 139 -25.21 16.87 -4.02
CA ASN A 139 -24.87 17.58 -5.25
C ASN A 139 -24.04 16.72 -6.22
N ASN A 140 -24.01 15.41 -6.01
CA ASN A 140 -23.24 14.43 -6.79
C ASN A 140 -21.73 14.67 -6.80
N LEU A 141 -21.18 15.39 -5.82
CA LEU A 141 -19.73 15.46 -5.60
C LEU A 141 -19.28 14.28 -4.75
N GLY A 142 -18.50 13.39 -5.33
CA GLY A 142 -17.77 12.33 -4.67
C GLY A 142 -16.47 12.87 -4.10
N ILE A 143 -16.19 12.54 -2.83
CA ILE A 143 -14.96 12.89 -2.13
C ILE A 143 -14.32 11.61 -1.63
N GLY A 144 -13.08 11.37 -2.03
CA GLY A 144 -12.26 10.27 -1.54
C GLY A 144 -10.96 10.81 -0.97
N VAL A 145 -10.64 10.43 0.27
CA VAL A 145 -9.35 10.71 0.91
C VAL A 145 -8.80 9.39 1.44
N PHE A 146 -7.60 9.05 1.01
CA PHE A 146 -6.89 7.88 1.48
C PHE A 146 -5.55 8.32 2.07
N ASN A 147 -5.18 7.72 3.20
CA ASN A 147 -3.87 7.85 3.80
C ASN A 147 -3.38 6.49 4.28
N ALA A 148 -2.09 6.23 4.15
CA ALA A 148 -1.44 5.06 4.74
C ALA A 148 -0.02 5.41 5.16
N VAL A 149 0.42 4.85 6.28
CA VAL A 149 1.76 5.04 6.83
C VAL A 149 2.42 3.69 7.04
N SER A 150 3.58 3.48 6.42
CA SER A 150 4.42 2.31 6.64
C SER A 150 5.62 2.62 7.53
N ALA A 151 5.98 1.65 8.37
CA ALA A 151 7.11 1.76 9.28
C ALA A 151 8.46 1.76 8.53
N PRO A 152 9.48 2.39 9.10
CA PRO A 152 10.84 2.21 8.61
C PRO A 152 11.27 0.76 8.82
N MET A 153 11.97 0.19 7.84
CA MET A 153 12.48 -1.18 7.90
C MET A 153 13.99 -1.18 7.93
N ASN A 154 14.56 -2.06 8.75
CA ASN A 154 15.99 -2.18 8.94
C ASN A 154 16.45 -3.62 8.73
N ALA A 155 17.53 -3.81 8.00
CA ALA A 155 18.28 -5.04 7.96
C ALA A 155 19.45 -4.98 8.95
N THR A 156 19.84 -6.15 9.47
CA THR A 156 21.05 -6.32 10.30
C THR A 156 21.95 -7.34 9.62
N ILE A 157 23.17 -6.93 9.35
CA ILE A 157 24.26 -7.79 8.88
C ILE A 157 25.36 -7.87 9.92
N GLU A 158 26.08 -8.98 9.95
CA GLU A 158 27.17 -9.25 10.89
C GLU A 158 28.41 -9.69 10.12
N ASN A 159 29.56 -9.10 10.44
CA ASN A 159 30.83 -9.62 9.99
C ASN A 159 31.22 -10.81 10.86
N ILE A 160 31.36 -12.00 10.25
CA ILE A 160 31.62 -13.26 10.93
C ILE A 160 33.01 -13.36 11.56
N GLN A 161 33.98 -12.60 11.07
CA GLN A 161 35.34 -12.60 11.58
C GLN A 161 35.47 -11.73 12.84
N THR A 162 34.82 -10.56 12.82
CA THR A 162 34.93 -9.57 13.90
C THR A 162 33.75 -9.59 14.88
N GLY A 163 32.63 -10.24 14.51
CA GLY A 163 31.36 -10.21 15.27
C GLY A 163 30.65 -8.85 15.22
N LYS A 164 31.18 -7.87 14.47
CA LYS A 164 30.57 -6.53 14.39
C LYS A 164 29.28 -6.58 13.61
N ARG A 165 28.22 -5.98 14.19
CA ARG A 165 26.92 -5.83 13.56
C ARG A 165 26.74 -4.42 13.01
N GLU A 166 26.08 -4.35 11.86
CA GLU A 166 25.69 -3.12 11.18
C GLU A 166 24.17 -3.19 10.93
N THR A 167 23.47 -2.11 11.29
CA THR A 167 22.04 -1.96 10.99
C THR A 167 21.90 -0.94 9.84
N ILE A 168 21.18 -1.33 8.80
CA ILE A 168 21.02 -0.56 7.56
C ILE A 168 19.53 -0.36 7.31
N GLU A 169 19.10 0.89 7.15
CA GLU A 169 17.73 1.19 6.74
C GLU A 169 17.49 0.68 5.33
N THR A 170 16.48 -0.18 5.17
CA THR A 170 16.10 -0.77 3.88
C THR A 170 14.84 -0.15 3.31
N GLU A 171 14.00 0.45 4.14
CA GLU A 171 12.86 1.29 3.77
C GLU A 171 12.69 2.41 4.79
N PRO A 172 12.54 3.68 4.38
CA PRO A 172 12.25 4.78 5.30
C PRO A 172 10.78 4.74 5.74
N LEU A 173 10.45 5.46 6.83
CA LEU A 173 9.05 5.78 7.13
C LEU A 173 8.43 6.45 5.91
N THR A 174 7.32 5.89 5.43
CA THR A 174 6.68 6.35 4.19
C THR A 174 5.20 6.64 4.43
N ASN A 175 4.77 7.82 4.00
CA ASN A 175 3.38 8.26 4.03
C ASN A 175 2.82 8.32 2.60
N TYR A 176 1.75 7.58 2.36
CA TYR A 176 1.01 7.52 1.09
C TYR A 176 -0.28 8.31 1.23
N ASN A 177 -0.55 9.21 0.30
CA ASN A 177 -1.79 9.99 0.29
C ASN A 177 -2.43 9.95 -1.09
N LEU A 178 -3.76 9.95 -1.11
CA LEU A 178 -4.56 10.05 -2.31
C LEU A 178 -5.82 10.86 -2.01
N ILE A 179 -6.07 11.86 -2.84
CA ILE A 179 -7.28 12.69 -2.79
C ILE A 179 -7.98 12.57 -4.13
N VAL A 180 -9.27 12.32 -4.10
CA VAL A 180 -10.14 12.26 -5.29
C VAL A 180 -11.35 13.16 -5.08
N LEU A 181 -11.59 14.02 -6.05
CA LEU A 181 -12.81 14.83 -6.16
C LEU A 181 -13.49 14.49 -7.48
N ASP A 182 -14.66 13.90 -7.42
CA ASP A 182 -15.39 13.39 -8.57
C ASP A 182 -16.75 14.05 -8.69
N GLN A 183 -16.89 15.01 -9.59
CA GLN A 183 -18.15 15.68 -9.85
C GLN A 183 -18.91 14.98 -10.99
N ALA A 184 -20.00 14.32 -10.65
CA ALA A 184 -20.96 13.91 -11.65
C ALA A 184 -21.79 15.13 -12.12
N LEU A 185 -21.83 15.30 -13.42
CA LEU A 185 -22.59 16.37 -14.10
C LEU A 185 -23.95 15.81 -14.57
N LYS A 186 -24.70 16.64 -15.32
CA LYS A 186 -25.96 16.19 -15.91
C LYS A 186 -25.74 15.07 -16.93
N GLY A 187 -26.65 14.10 -16.95
CA GLY A 187 -26.57 12.93 -17.84
C GLY A 187 -25.46 11.98 -17.43
N ARG A 188 -24.60 11.58 -18.36
CA ARG A 188 -23.50 10.64 -18.14
C ARG A 188 -22.14 11.35 -18.00
N SER A 189 -22.14 12.67 -17.92
CA SER A 189 -20.92 13.46 -17.87
C SER A 189 -20.31 13.50 -16.48
N SER A 190 -18.98 13.54 -16.39
CA SER A 190 -18.25 13.68 -15.14
C SER A 190 -16.90 14.37 -15.32
N ILE A 191 -16.40 14.95 -14.24
CA ILE A 191 -15.06 15.51 -14.12
C ILE A 191 -14.47 14.98 -12.82
N THR A 192 -13.27 14.43 -12.87
CA THR A 192 -12.58 13.86 -11.72
C THR A 192 -11.19 14.47 -11.58
N PHE A 193 -10.90 15.05 -10.44
CA PHE A 193 -9.56 15.44 -10.04
C PHE A 193 -8.98 14.39 -9.09
N THR A 194 -7.76 13.96 -9.33
CA THR A 194 -7.03 13.03 -8.49
C THR A 194 -5.62 13.56 -8.21
N ASN A 195 -5.22 13.57 -6.95
CA ASN A 195 -3.83 13.79 -6.56
C ASN A 195 -3.36 12.62 -5.71
N THR A 196 -2.19 12.09 -6.04
CA THR A 196 -1.51 11.08 -5.22
C THR A 196 -0.09 11.54 -4.91
N ASN A 197 0.32 11.37 -3.66
CA ASN A 197 1.68 11.65 -3.25
C ASN A 197 2.22 10.57 -2.31
N VAL A 198 3.54 10.44 -2.32
CA VAL A 198 4.30 9.56 -1.45
C VAL A 198 5.42 10.39 -0.84
N ILE A 199 5.40 10.54 0.47
CA ILE A 199 6.37 11.30 1.26
C ILE A 199 7.18 10.32 2.09
N ARG A 200 8.52 10.44 2.02
CA ARG A 200 9.45 9.55 2.70
C ARG A 200 10.35 10.32 3.66
N SER A 201 10.65 9.74 4.81
CA SER A 201 11.61 10.34 5.74
C SER A 201 13.04 10.29 5.17
N GLY A 202 13.90 11.17 5.69
CA GLY A 202 15.32 11.24 5.31
C GLY A 202 15.55 11.77 3.91
N ASN A 203 16.54 11.22 3.22
CA ASN A 203 16.96 11.65 1.88
C ASN A 203 16.31 10.86 0.74
N ALA A 204 15.28 10.08 1.05
CA ALA A 204 14.59 9.28 0.03
C ALA A 204 13.68 10.17 -0.83
N ARG A 205 13.61 9.86 -2.13
CA ARG A 205 12.87 10.66 -3.10
C ARG A 205 11.37 10.57 -2.87
N ASP A 206 10.72 11.71 -2.73
CA ASP A 206 9.26 11.85 -2.76
C ASP A 206 8.70 11.78 -4.17
N ALA A 207 7.40 11.59 -4.29
CA ALA A 207 6.69 11.62 -5.56
C ALA A 207 5.30 12.26 -5.39
N ASN A 208 4.89 13.05 -6.38
CA ASN A 208 3.55 13.62 -6.46
C ASN A 208 3.06 13.56 -7.91
N VAL A 209 1.81 13.16 -8.09
CA VAL A 209 1.14 13.12 -9.40
C VAL A 209 -0.28 13.64 -9.22
N SER A 210 -0.67 14.58 -10.09
CA SER A 210 -2.05 15.03 -10.22
C SER A 210 -2.62 14.61 -11.57
N ALA A 211 -3.91 14.31 -11.62
CA ALA A 211 -4.63 14.04 -12.85
C ALA A 211 -5.98 14.74 -12.84
N LEU A 212 -6.40 15.17 -14.02
CA LEU A 212 -7.74 15.66 -14.30
C LEU A 212 -8.32 14.80 -15.43
N ASP A 213 -9.34 14.02 -15.11
CA ASP A 213 -10.09 13.23 -16.08
C ASP A 213 -11.45 13.87 -16.33
N PHE A 214 -11.89 13.91 -17.58
CA PHE A 214 -13.23 14.34 -17.91
C PHE A 214 -13.86 13.43 -18.95
N SER A 215 -15.17 13.29 -18.85
CA SER A 215 -16.01 12.60 -19.83
C SER A 215 -17.30 13.38 -19.98
N LEU A 216 -17.51 13.96 -21.15
CA LEU A 216 -18.65 14.85 -21.44
C LEU A 216 -19.50 14.23 -22.55
N PHE A 217 -20.80 14.17 -22.32
CA PHE A 217 -21.78 13.62 -23.27
C PHE A 217 -22.79 14.68 -23.64
N ASP A 218 -23.27 14.65 -24.89
CA ASP A 218 -24.41 15.43 -25.30
C ASP A 218 -25.72 14.95 -24.66
N LYS A 219 -26.79 15.75 -24.74
CA LYS A 219 -28.07 15.43 -24.10
C LYS A 219 -28.67 14.07 -24.54
N ASN A 220 -28.38 13.64 -25.76
CA ASN A 220 -28.91 12.42 -26.34
C ASN A 220 -27.94 11.24 -26.21
N ASN A 221 -26.77 11.43 -25.60
CA ASN A 221 -25.67 10.45 -25.51
C ASN A 221 -25.21 9.91 -26.88
N ARG A 222 -25.33 10.72 -27.94
CA ARG A 222 -24.88 10.37 -29.29
C ARG A 222 -23.42 10.72 -29.53
N TYR A 223 -22.96 11.78 -28.89
CA TYR A 223 -21.58 12.26 -28.98
C TYR A 223 -20.96 12.36 -27.59
N SER A 224 -19.69 12.02 -27.51
CA SER A 224 -18.92 12.18 -26.28
C SER A 224 -17.51 12.67 -26.57
N ILE A 225 -16.97 13.44 -25.65
CA ILE A 225 -15.55 13.79 -25.60
C ILE A 225 -15.01 13.41 -24.23
N ALA A 226 -13.87 12.72 -24.19
CA ALA A 226 -13.19 12.36 -22.96
C ALA A 226 -11.70 12.65 -23.09
N GLY A 227 -11.07 12.97 -21.98
CA GLY A 227 -9.63 13.22 -21.94
C GLY A 227 -9.08 13.13 -20.54
N THR A 228 -7.75 12.99 -20.45
CA THR A 228 -6.98 12.97 -19.23
C THR A 228 -5.77 13.86 -19.37
N ALA A 229 -5.54 14.74 -18.38
CA ALA A 229 -4.30 15.48 -18.17
C ALA A 229 -3.60 14.97 -16.91
N ARG A 230 -2.28 14.78 -16.99
CA ARG A 230 -1.45 14.27 -15.86
C ARG A 230 -0.19 15.10 -15.72
#